data_a9178e293eb621a4edec88293b7a04d8
#
_entry.id   a9178e293eb621a4edec88293b7a04d8
#
_cell.length_a   1.000
_cell.length_b   1.000
_cell.length_c   1.000
_cell.angle_alpha   90.00
_cell.angle_beta   90.00
_cell.angle_gamma   90.00
#
_symmetry.space_group_name_H-M   'P 1'
#
loop_
_entity.id
_entity.type
_entity.pdbx_description
1 polymer ?
#
loop_
_entity_poly.entity_id
_entity_poly.type
_entity_poly.pdbx_seq_one_letter_code
_entity_poly.pdbx_strand_id
1 'polypeptide(L)'
;IATHRTDVDLLWLDDTMDDWAETIHNTRHTRYPVCEDSADNVVGILNAKEYFRLADKSRESVMAGAVRAPYFVPETIKADALFRNMKRTGNPLAVVLDEYGGMVGIVTLNDLVEELVGDLGSDDSNIPDDDEPRIEKLPDGSLSVTGNVELDDLEDALDIELDQEEHDTLTGLVFDALGMIPDDGEQDITLEAEGMRIHVTSIADHQVNAAQVWLLPKEAPPEDEE
;
A
#
# COMPACT_ATOMS: atom_id res chain seq x y z
N ILE A 1 -16.26 -2.11 -6.24
CA ILE A 1 -15.45 -0.94 -5.85
C ILE A 1 -16.06 -0.22 -4.62
N ALA A 2 -17.37 0.01 -4.58
CA ALA A 2 -18.00 0.74 -3.48
C ALA A 2 -18.14 -0.09 -2.20
N THR A 3 -17.80 0.48 -1.04
CA THR A 3 -18.17 -0.06 0.25
C THR A 3 -19.68 0.08 0.41
N HIS A 4 -20.38 -1.06 0.59
CA HIS A 4 -21.83 -1.07 0.66
C HIS A 4 -22.33 -0.37 1.94
N ARG A 5 -23.48 0.27 1.87
CA ARG A 5 -24.08 1.06 2.97
C ARG A 5 -24.18 0.34 4.31
N THR A 6 -24.31 -0.99 4.30
CA THR A 6 -24.37 -1.82 5.53
C THR A 6 -23.03 -1.94 6.24
N ASP A 7 -21.94 -1.69 5.53
CA ASP A 7 -20.57 -1.84 6.00
C ASP A 7 -19.89 -0.48 6.25
N VAL A 8 -20.65 0.60 6.11
CA VAL A 8 -20.19 1.98 6.34
C VAL A 8 -20.52 2.40 7.75
N ASP A 9 -19.50 2.81 8.51
CA ASP A 9 -19.70 3.44 9.82
C ASP A 9 -20.18 4.87 9.66
N LEU A 10 -21.39 5.15 10.16
CA LEU A 10 -22.06 6.43 10.07
C LEU A 10 -22.00 7.18 11.39
N LEU A 11 -22.00 8.50 11.35
CA LEU A 11 -22.24 9.38 12.49
C LEU A 11 -23.63 10.02 12.36
N TRP A 12 -24.41 9.94 13.41
CA TRP A 12 -25.77 10.47 13.39
C TRP A 12 -25.83 11.84 14.06
N LEU A 13 -26.57 12.78 13.47
CA LEU A 13 -26.72 14.11 14.07
C LEU A 13 -27.45 14.08 15.43
N ASP A 14 -28.28 13.07 15.66
CA ASP A 14 -29.01 12.91 16.93
C ASP A 14 -28.17 12.27 18.04
N ASP A 15 -27.02 11.61 17.68
CA ASP A 15 -26.10 11.02 18.66
C ASP A 15 -25.40 12.12 19.46
N THR A 16 -24.87 11.77 20.62
CA THR A 16 -24.03 12.67 21.40
C THR A 16 -22.63 12.83 20.82
N MET A 17 -21.89 13.85 21.25
CA MET A 17 -20.48 13.99 20.84
C MET A 17 -19.58 12.91 21.44
N ASP A 18 -20.00 12.29 22.55
CA ASP A 18 -19.30 11.17 23.16
C ASP A 18 -19.50 9.90 22.32
N ASP A 19 -20.69 9.65 21.77
CA ASP A 19 -20.97 8.55 20.86
C ASP A 19 -20.14 8.70 19.55
N TRP A 20 -20.02 9.93 19.03
CA TRP A 20 -19.16 10.22 17.89
C TRP A 20 -17.69 9.91 18.19
N ALA A 21 -17.23 10.34 19.38
CA ALA A 21 -15.85 10.08 19.81
C ALA A 21 -15.58 8.58 19.94
N GLU A 22 -16.52 7.82 20.49
CA GLU A 22 -16.44 6.37 20.65
C GLU A 22 -16.39 5.68 19.28
N THR A 23 -17.30 6.03 18.36
CA THR A 23 -17.32 5.48 17.00
C THR A 23 -16.01 5.74 16.28
N ILE A 24 -15.51 6.99 16.28
CA ILE A 24 -14.25 7.36 15.63
C ILE A 24 -13.05 6.61 16.24
N HIS A 25 -13.06 6.43 17.57
CA HIS A 25 -11.97 5.75 18.26
C HIS A 25 -11.94 4.24 17.95
N ASN A 26 -13.11 3.60 17.90
CA ASN A 26 -13.23 2.15 17.74
C ASN A 26 -12.98 1.72 16.29
N THR A 27 -13.51 2.46 15.31
CA THR A 27 -13.46 2.07 13.90
C THR A 27 -12.24 2.59 13.15
N ARG A 28 -11.63 3.70 13.64
CA ARG A 28 -10.35 4.28 13.16
C ARG A 28 -10.34 4.68 11.68
N HIS A 29 -11.49 4.91 11.07
CA HIS A 29 -11.53 5.43 9.71
C HIS A 29 -11.06 6.89 9.64
N THR A 30 -10.61 7.32 8.47
CA THR A 30 -10.19 8.71 8.25
C THR A 30 -11.34 9.65 7.94
N ARG A 31 -12.49 9.10 7.50
CA ARG A 31 -13.68 9.86 7.12
C ARG A 31 -14.95 9.10 7.46
N TYR A 32 -15.95 9.85 7.88
CA TYR A 32 -17.25 9.31 8.27
C TYR A 32 -18.36 10.12 7.62
N PRO A 33 -19.33 9.50 6.94
CA PRO A 33 -20.54 10.17 6.56
C PRO A 33 -21.34 10.58 7.81
N VAL A 34 -21.81 11.81 7.82
CA VAL A 34 -22.69 12.34 8.86
C VAL A 34 -24.11 12.36 8.30
N CYS A 35 -25.02 11.66 8.96
CA CYS A 35 -26.39 11.47 8.51
C CYS A 35 -27.40 12.12 9.46
N GLU A 36 -28.53 12.56 8.91
CA GLU A 36 -29.69 13.08 9.64
C GLU A 36 -30.91 12.21 9.31
N ASP A 37 -31.65 11.79 10.33
CA ASP A 37 -32.87 10.98 10.26
C ASP A 37 -32.73 9.60 9.61
N SER A 38 -31.98 9.47 8.51
CA SER A 38 -31.77 8.21 7.78
C SER A 38 -30.39 8.15 7.15
N ALA A 39 -29.92 6.94 6.85
CA ALA A 39 -28.64 6.73 6.12
C ALA A 39 -28.65 7.34 4.70
N ASP A 40 -29.83 7.57 4.13
CA ASP A 40 -29.98 8.18 2.81
C ASP A 40 -29.78 9.71 2.85
N ASN A 41 -29.93 10.32 4.02
CA ASN A 41 -29.77 11.76 4.19
C ASN A 41 -28.38 12.10 4.74
N VAL A 42 -27.37 12.02 3.88
CA VAL A 42 -25.99 12.38 4.23
C VAL A 42 -25.84 13.91 4.16
N VAL A 43 -25.64 14.55 5.31
CA VAL A 43 -25.50 16.01 5.44
C VAL A 43 -24.05 16.50 5.43
N GLY A 44 -23.09 15.60 5.63
CA GLY A 44 -21.68 15.95 5.65
C GLY A 44 -20.74 14.75 5.66
N ILE A 45 -19.46 15.03 5.49
CA ILE A 45 -18.37 14.06 5.68
C ILE A 45 -17.43 14.62 6.74
N LEU A 46 -17.32 13.94 7.87
CA LEU A 46 -16.37 14.28 8.92
C LEU A 46 -14.99 13.78 8.55
N ASN A 47 -13.97 14.62 8.75
CA ASN A 47 -12.56 14.25 8.66
C ASN A 47 -12.02 14.02 10.08
N ALA A 48 -11.66 12.78 10.41
CA ALA A 48 -11.16 12.41 11.74
C ALA A 48 -9.87 13.17 12.13
N LYS A 49 -8.99 13.43 11.17
CA LYS A 49 -7.74 14.19 11.42
C LYS A 49 -8.04 15.63 11.84
N GLU A 50 -9.00 16.28 11.18
CA GLU A 50 -9.41 17.63 11.55
C GLU A 50 -10.20 17.62 12.87
N TYR A 51 -11.05 16.61 13.09
CA TYR A 51 -11.73 16.39 14.36
C TYR A 51 -10.75 16.33 15.53
N PHE A 52 -9.67 15.53 15.44
CA PHE A 52 -8.69 15.43 16.52
C PHE A 52 -7.89 16.71 16.75
N ARG A 53 -7.71 17.55 15.73
CA ARG A 53 -7.01 18.85 15.84
C ARG A 53 -7.82 19.95 16.52
N LEU A 54 -9.15 19.85 16.56
CA LEU A 54 -9.98 20.84 17.21
C LEU A 54 -9.75 20.82 18.72
N ALA A 55 -9.58 21.99 19.31
CA ALA A 55 -9.51 22.15 20.77
C ALA A 55 -10.89 22.04 21.42
N ASP A 56 -11.92 22.58 20.75
CA ASP A 56 -13.31 22.50 21.16
C ASP A 56 -14.02 21.38 20.38
N LYS A 57 -14.59 20.43 21.11
CA LYS A 57 -15.34 19.28 20.58
C LYS A 57 -16.86 19.47 20.64
N SER A 58 -17.31 20.71 20.82
CA SER A 58 -18.76 20.99 20.69
C SER A 58 -19.23 20.66 19.27
N ARG A 59 -20.50 20.26 19.15
CA ARG A 59 -21.08 19.94 17.84
C ARG A 59 -20.90 21.08 16.83
N GLU A 60 -21.14 22.31 17.27
CA GLU A 60 -21.01 23.50 16.43
C GLU A 60 -19.58 23.65 15.88
N SER A 61 -18.57 23.52 16.75
CA SER A 61 -17.17 23.59 16.37
C SER A 61 -16.75 22.45 15.44
N VAL A 62 -17.22 21.23 15.69
CA VAL A 62 -16.91 20.05 14.87
C VAL A 62 -17.57 20.18 13.49
N MET A 63 -18.85 20.56 13.43
CA MET A 63 -19.56 20.76 12.15
C MET A 63 -18.91 21.86 11.31
N ALA A 64 -18.46 22.94 11.92
CA ALA A 64 -17.79 24.04 11.21
C ALA A 64 -16.35 23.72 10.79
N GLY A 65 -15.59 23.00 11.63
CA GLY A 65 -14.16 22.80 11.48
C GLY A 65 -13.75 21.48 10.83
N ALA A 66 -14.47 20.39 11.11
CA ALA A 66 -14.08 19.04 10.69
C ALA A 66 -15.02 18.38 9.69
N VAL A 67 -16.21 18.94 9.44
CA VAL A 67 -17.20 18.40 8.49
C VAL A 67 -17.18 19.22 7.19
N ARG A 68 -17.25 18.53 6.06
CA ARG A 68 -17.33 19.13 4.72
C ARG A 68 -18.61 18.66 4.02
N ALA A 69 -19.05 19.42 3.01
CA ALA A 69 -20.17 19.01 2.18
C ALA A 69 -19.88 17.67 1.50
N PRO A 70 -20.88 16.76 1.44
CA PRO A 70 -20.71 15.48 0.78
C PRO A 70 -20.59 15.66 -0.74
N TYR A 71 -19.81 14.79 -1.39
CA TYR A 71 -19.72 14.73 -2.85
C TYR A 71 -20.55 13.54 -3.33
N PHE A 72 -21.71 13.81 -3.92
CA PHE A 72 -22.62 12.80 -4.41
C PHE A 72 -22.33 12.41 -5.85
N VAL A 73 -22.47 11.11 -6.14
CA VAL A 73 -22.32 10.55 -7.49
C VAL A 73 -23.40 9.47 -7.72
N PRO A 74 -23.90 9.29 -8.96
CA PRO A 74 -24.81 8.20 -9.26
C PRO A 74 -24.06 6.86 -9.30
N GLU A 75 -24.73 5.75 -8.95
CA GLU A 75 -24.14 4.40 -9.01
C GLU A 75 -23.70 3.97 -10.41
N THR A 76 -24.27 4.58 -11.45
CA THR A 76 -23.93 4.32 -12.86
C THR A 76 -22.63 4.99 -13.33
N ILE A 77 -21.98 5.78 -12.48
CA ILE A 77 -20.75 6.48 -12.85
C ILE A 77 -19.62 5.47 -13.11
N LYS A 78 -18.86 5.68 -14.18
CA LYS A 78 -17.70 4.85 -14.48
C LYS A 78 -16.55 5.19 -13.55
N ALA A 79 -15.81 4.17 -13.10
CA ALA A 79 -14.69 4.32 -12.15
C ALA A 79 -13.63 5.32 -12.64
N ASP A 80 -13.26 5.27 -13.94
CA ASP A 80 -12.29 6.17 -14.56
C ASP A 80 -12.74 7.64 -14.56
N ALA A 81 -14.04 7.87 -14.78
CA ALA A 81 -14.62 9.21 -14.74
C ALA A 81 -14.73 9.73 -13.31
N LEU A 82 -15.10 8.85 -12.35
CA LEU A 82 -15.15 9.17 -10.93
C LEU A 82 -13.75 9.55 -10.42
N PHE A 83 -12.74 8.74 -10.71
CA PHE A 83 -11.35 9.00 -10.33
C PHE A 83 -10.87 10.38 -10.81
N ARG A 84 -11.04 10.67 -12.12
CA ARG A 84 -10.66 11.98 -12.66
C ARG A 84 -11.38 13.15 -11.99
N ASN A 85 -12.68 12.99 -11.70
CA ASN A 85 -13.49 14.02 -11.05
C ASN A 85 -13.06 14.24 -9.60
N MET A 86 -12.87 13.18 -8.82
CA MET A 86 -12.42 13.24 -7.42
C MET A 86 -11.04 13.91 -7.32
N LYS A 87 -10.09 13.51 -8.20
CA LYS A 87 -8.75 14.11 -8.26
C LYS A 87 -8.81 15.61 -8.63
N ARG A 88 -9.65 15.99 -9.59
CA ARG A 88 -9.82 17.39 -10.03
C ARG A 88 -10.45 18.27 -8.97
N THR A 89 -11.43 17.74 -8.22
CA THR A 89 -12.17 18.48 -7.19
C THR A 89 -11.52 18.40 -5.80
N GLY A 90 -10.53 17.52 -5.63
CA GLY A 90 -9.88 17.28 -4.34
C GLY A 90 -10.81 16.57 -3.33
N ASN A 91 -11.88 15.92 -3.79
CA ASN A 91 -12.77 15.15 -2.93
C ASN A 91 -12.22 13.72 -2.78
N PRO A 92 -11.78 13.33 -1.60
CA PRO A 92 -11.18 12.01 -1.40
C PRO A 92 -12.20 10.90 -1.11
N LEU A 93 -13.49 11.26 -0.94
CA LEU A 93 -14.60 10.34 -0.73
C LEU A 93 -15.85 10.83 -1.49
N ALA A 94 -16.54 9.91 -2.16
CA ALA A 94 -17.82 10.12 -2.81
C ALA A 94 -18.91 9.27 -2.15
N VAL A 95 -20.10 9.81 -2.03
CA VAL A 95 -21.31 9.10 -1.61
C VAL A 95 -22.06 8.67 -2.86
N VAL A 96 -22.27 7.38 -3.01
CA VAL A 96 -22.95 6.78 -4.17
C VAL A 96 -24.44 6.71 -3.93
N LEU A 97 -25.21 7.25 -4.86
CA LEU A 97 -26.68 7.28 -4.78
C LEU A 97 -27.30 6.43 -5.90
N ASP A 98 -28.41 5.77 -5.57
CA ASP A 98 -29.30 5.12 -6.53
C ASP A 98 -30.18 6.13 -7.29
N GLU A 99 -31.03 5.64 -8.19
CA GLU A 99 -31.98 6.45 -8.97
C GLU A 99 -33.10 7.09 -8.15
N TYR A 100 -33.28 6.68 -6.91
CA TYR A 100 -34.26 7.23 -5.97
C TYR A 100 -33.65 8.22 -4.97
N GLY A 101 -32.32 8.41 -5.05
CA GLY A 101 -31.56 9.27 -4.13
C GLY A 101 -31.17 8.59 -2.82
N GLY A 102 -31.35 7.28 -2.72
CA GLY A 102 -30.91 6.47 -1.58
C GLY A 102 -29.40 6.24 -1.62
N MET A 103 -28.75 6.23 -0.45
CA MET A 103 -27.33 5.92 -0.35
C MET A 103 -27.09 4.41 -0.57
N VAL A 104 -26.39 4.06 -1.64
CA VAL A 104 -25.93 2.70 -1.93
C VAL A 104 -24.65 2.37 -1.15
N GLY A 105 -23.76 3.33 -0.99
CA GLY A 105 -22.49 3.18 -0.30
C GLY A 105 -21.57 4.38 -0.48
N ILE A 106 -20.31 4.17 -0.21
CA ILE A 106 -19.24 5.17 -0.40
C ILE A 106 -18.11 4.60 -1.26
N VAL A 107 -17.39 5.50 -1.93
CA VAL A 107 -16.17 5.18 -2.67
C VAL A 107 -15.09 6.17 -2.26
N THR A 108 -13.92 5.68 -1.90
CA THR A 108 -12.75 6.53 -1.66
C THR A 108 -11.85 6.59 -2.90
N LEU A 109 -10.94 7.56 -2.91
CA LEU A 109 -9.95 7.64 -3.98
C LEU A 109 -9.00 6.43 -3.96
N ASN A 110 -8.72 5.87 -2.76
CA ASN A 110 -7.89 4.68 -2.61
C ASN A 110 -8.54 3.45 -3.23
N ASP A 111 -9.86 3.24 -3.00
CA ASP A 111 -10.60 2.10 -3.57
C ASP A 111 -10.55 2.14 -5.12
N LEU A 112 -10.61 3.35 -5.69
CA LEU A 112 -10.49 3.53 -7.15
C LEU A 112 -9.06 3.27 -7.65
N VAL A 113 -8.05 3.62 -6.87
CA VAL A 113 -6.65 3.30 -7.22
C VAL A 113 -6.42 1.80 -7.10
N GLU A 114 -6.88 1.18 -6.03
CA GLU A 114 -6.76 -0.26 -5.80
C GLU A 114 -7.42 -1.06 -6.93
N GLU A 115 -8.61 -0.69 -7.36
CA GLU A 115 -9.27 -1.32 -8.50
C GLU A 115 -8.55 -1.08 -9.83
N LEU A 116 -8.04 0.14 -10.05
CA LEU A 116 -7.30 0.46 -11.28
C LEU A 116 -5.93 -0.23 -11.31
N VAL A 117 -5.31 -0.41 -10.15
CA VAL A 117 -4.04 -1.14 -10.00
C VAL A 117 -4.30 -2.65 -9.95
N GLY A 118 -5.41 -3.09 -9.34
CA GLY A 118 -5.84 -4.50 -9.33
C GLY A 118 -6.16 -5.04 -10.72
N ASP A 119 -6.82 -4.25 -11.56
CA ASP A 119 -7.03 -4.60 -12.99
C ASP A 119 -5.72 -4.59 -13.81
N LEU A 120 -4.69 -3.90 -13.33
CA LEU A 120 -3.33 -4.01 -13.90
C LEU A 120 -2.62 -5.29 -13.42
N GLY A 121 -3.11 -5.93 -12.35
CA GLY A 121 -2.58 -7.18 -11.79
C GLY A 121 -3.23 -8.45 -12.32
N SER A 122 -4.32 -8.38 -13.12
CA SER A 122 -5.02 -9.59 -13.59
C SER A 122 -4.73 -10.02 -15.01
N ASP A 123 -3.97 -9.26 -15.83
CA ASP A 123 -3.63 -9.69 -17.19
C ASP A 123 -2.18 -9.42 -17.66
N ASP A 124 -1.36 -8.79 -16.83
CA ASP A 124 0.10 -8.86 -16.95
C ASP A 124 0.71 -8.55 -15.58
N SER A 125 0.93 -9.60 -14.85
CA SER A 125 1.75 -9.70 -13.67
C SER A 125 3.01 -8.83 -13.77
N ASN A 126 3.16 -7.94 -12.84
CA ASN A 126 4.43 -7.57 -12.20
C ASN A 126 4.41 -6.13 -11.67
N ILE A 127 3.48 -5.83 -10.77
CA ILE A 127 3.79 -4.94 -9.66
C ILE A 127 3.41 -5.75 -8.42
N PRO A 128 4.38 -6.33 -7.77
CA PRO A 128 4.23 -7.09 -6.55
C PRO A 128 3.75 -6.21 -5.41
N ASP A 129 2.94 -6.78 -4.50
CA ASP A 129 2.91 -6.29 -3.13
C ASP A 129 4.37 -6.20 -2.67
N ASP A 130 4.86 -4.99 -2.42
CA ASP A 130 6.27 -4.73 -2.09
C ASP A 130 6.72 -5.41 -0.78
N ASP A 131 5.79 -6.05 -0.06
CA ASP A 131 6.04 -6.70 1.23
C ASP A 131 6.10 -8.24 1.15
N GLU A 132 5.80 -8.90 0.01
CA GLU A 132 5.94 -10.35 -0.09
C GLU A 132 7.31 -10.76 -0.67
N PRO A 133 8.04 -11.69 0.00
CA PRO A 133 9.31 -12.20 -0.53
C PRO A 133 9.10 -12.93 -1.86
N ARG A 134 9.92 -12.64 -2.86
CA ARG A 134 9.81 -13.21 -4.22
C ARG A 134 11.14 -13.62 -4.78
N ILE A 135 11.13 -14.80 -5.40
CA ILE A 135 12.23 -15.32 -6.22
C ILE A 135 11.64 -15.75 -7.56
N GLU A 136 12.10 -15.14 -8.64
CA GLU A 136 11.65 -15.44 -10.00
C GLU A 136 12.85 -15.79 -10.88
N LYS A 137 12.82 -16.96 -11.52
CA LYS A 137 13.90 -17.39 -12.40
C LYS A 137 13.76 -16.78 -13.79
N LEU A 138 14.74 -16.01 -14.21
CA LEU A 138 14.77 -15.36 -15.51
C LEU A 138 15.30 -16.29 -16.62
N PRO A 139 14.98 -15.98 -17.90
CA PRO A 139 15.39 -16.83 -19.03
C PRO A 139 16.91 -16.94 -19.23
N ASP A 140 17.68 -16.01 -18.68
CA ASP A 140 19.15 -15.99 -18.72
C ASP A 140 19.80 -16.83 -17.60
N GLY A 141 18.96 -17.41 -16.73
CA GLY A 141 19.40 -18.24 -15.60
C GLY A 141 19.68 -17.48 -14.31
N SER A 142 19.52 -16.14 -14.30
CA SER A 142 19.56 -15.33 -13.11
C SER A 142 18.23 -15.40 -12.34
N LEU A 143 18.23 -14.89 -11.11
CA LEU A 143 17.04 -14.72 -10.29
C LEU A 143 16.69 -13.22 -10.15
N SER A 144 15.43 -12.87 -10.34
CA SER A 144 14.87 -11.60 -9.88
C SER A 144 14.34 -11.79 -8.47
N VAL A 145 14.78 -10.96 -7.52
CA VAL A 145 14.57 -11.19 -6.09
C VAL A 145 14.21 -9.89 -5.38
N THR A 146 13.28 -9.95 -4.41
CA THR A 146 13.04 -8.87 -3.45
C THR A 146 13.96 -9.03 -2.24
N GLY A 147 14.32 -7.92 -1.59
CA GLY A 147 15.33 -7.93 -0.53
C GLY A 147 14.90 -8.55 0.79
N ASN A 148 13.59 -8.74 0.99
CA ASN A 148 12.99 -9.41 2.15
C ASN A 148 12.97 -10.94 2.02
N VAL A 149 13.50 -11.49 0.92
CA VAL A 149 13.68 -12.93 0.75
C VAL A 149 14.69 -13.43 1.78
N GLU A 150 14.35 -14.52 2.47
CA GLU A 150 15.24 -15.20 3.39
C GLU A 150 16.39 -15.89 2.63
N LEU A 151 17.57 -15.92 3.22
CA LEU A 151 18.74 -16.53 2.56
C LEU A 151 18.56 -18.04 2.38
N ASP A 152 17.78 -18.71 3.25
CA ASP A 152 17.39 -20.12 3.11
C ASP A 152 16.66 -20.37 1.78
N ASP A 153 15.71 -19.50 1.42
CA ASP A 153 14.95 -19.60 0.17
C ASP A 153 15.86 -19.37 -1.06
N LEU A 154 16.86 -18.49 -0.93
CA LEU A 154 17.86 -18.24 -1.96
C LEU A 154 18.82 -19.43 -2.13
N GLU A 155 19.25 -20.08 -1.04
CA GLU A 155 20.03 -21.31 -1.06
C GLU A 155 19.33 -22.40 -1.86
N ASP A 156 18.03 -22.63 -1.52
CA ASP A 156 17.21 -23.62 -2.21
C ASP A 156 17.04 -23.30 -3.70
N ALA A 157 16.84 -22.01 -4.04
CA ALA A 157 16.63 -21.58 -5.42
C ALA A 157 17.89 -21.68 -6.31
N LEU A 158 19.07 -21.50 -5.71
CA LEU A 158 20.37 -21.49 -6.40
C LEU A 158 21.15 -22.79 -6.24
N ASP A 159 20.71 -23.70 -5.36
CA ASP A 159 21.39 -24.96 -5.02
C ASP A 159 22.85 -24.73 -4.52
N ILE A 160 23.00 -23.79 -3.57
CA ILE A 160 24.25 -23.40 -2.91
C ILE A 160 24.09 -23.40 -1.39
N GLU A 161 25.21 -23.31 -0.67
CA GLU A 161 25.22 -23.05 0.78
C GLU A 161 25.70 -21.60 0.99
N LEU A 162 24.94 -20.79 1.75
CA LEU A 162 25.25 -19.41 2.14
C LEU A 162 25.65 -19.36 3.61
N ASP A 163 26.51 -18.43 3.99
CA ASP A 163 26.79 -18.18 5.39
C ASP A 163 25.68 -17.30 5.98
N GLN A 164 24.90 -17.86 6.91
CA GLN A 164 23.74 -17.24 7.53
C GLN A 164 24.01 -16.81 8.99
N GLU A 165 25.26 -16.87 9.47
CA GLU A 165 25.56 -16.54 10.85
C GLU A 165 25.30 -15.04 11.19
N GLU A 166 25.34 -14.15 10.17
CA GLU A 166 25.25 -12.71 10.36
C GLU A 166 23.97 -12.09 9.77
N HIS A 167 23.31 -12.73 8.79
CA HIS A 167 22.16 -12.16 8.08
C HIS A 167 21.09 -13.19 7.76
N ASP A 168 19.81 -12.81 7.93
CA ASP A 168 18.66 -13.65 7.62
C ASP A 168 18.07 -13.37 6.23
N THR A 169 18.31 -12.17 5.65
CA THR A 169 17.68 -11.72 4.40
C THR A 169 18.69 -11.17 3.38
N LEU A 170 18.29 -11.14 2.10
CA LEU A 170 19.09 -10.53 1.03
C LEU A 170 19.42 -9.05 1.31
N THR A 171 18.47 -8.26 1.85
CA THR A 171 18.73 -6.86 2.24
C THR A 171 19.85 -6.77 3.26
N GLY A 172 19.84 -7.63 4.28
CA GLY A 172 20.88 -7.69 5.31
C GLY A 172 22.26 -7.95 4.69
N LEU A 173 22.37 -8.99 3.86
CA LEU A 173 23.58 -9.36 3.16
C LEU A 173 24.11 -8.21 2.27
N VAL A 174 23.24 -7.57 1.49
CA VAL A 174 23.62 -6.47 0.59
C VAL A 174 24.13 -5.27 1.38
N PHE A 175 23.45 -4.86 2.43
CA PHE A 175 23.83 -3.66 3.20
C PHE A 175 25.10 -3.86 4.02
N ASP A 176 25.33 -5.07 4.51
CA ASP A 176 26.59 -5.40 5.16
C ASP A 176 27.75 -5.37 4.16
N ALA A 177 27.61 -6.01 3.00
CA ALA A 177 28.63 -5.99 1.96
C ALA A 177 28.94 -4.57 1.43
N LEU A 178 27.95 -3.65 1.45
CA LEU A 178 28.14 -2.24 1.09
C LEU A 178 28.74 -1.41 2.24
N GLY A 179 28.60 -1.86 3.50
CA GLY A 179 28.98 -1.11 4.69
C GLY A 179 28.16 0.17 4.92
N MET A 180 27.04 0.32 4.22
CA MET A 180 26.13 1.47 4.33
C MET A 180 24.74 1.13 3.82
N ILE A 181 23.72 1.89 4.24
CA ILE A 181 22.37 1.85 3.70
C ILE A 181 22.29 2.96 2.64
N PRO A 182 22.10 2.64 1.35
CA PRO A 182 21.91 3.66 0.30
C PRO A 182 20.58 4.40 0.45
N ASP A 183 20.44 5.55 -0.20
CA ASP A 183 19.18 6.31 -0.25
C ASP A 183 18.12 5.56 -1.06
N ASP A 184 16.84 5.78 -0.70
CA ASP A 184 15.70 5.23 -1.45
C ASP A 184 15.65 5.76 -2.89
N GLY A 185 15.23 4.92 -3.82
CA GLY A 185 15.07 5.24 -5.23
C GLY A 185 15.64 4.18 -6.18
N GLU A 186 15.71 4.54 -7.47
CA GLU A 186 16.38 3.72 -8.48
C GLU A 186 17.88 3.65 -8.20
N GLN A 187 18.44 2.45 -8.28
CA GLN A 187 19.84 2.16 -8.00
C GLN A 187 20.49 1.44 -9.19
N ASP A 188 21.80 1.50 -9.28
CA ASP A 188 22.62 0.74 -10.23
C ASP A 188 23.87 0.23 -9.47
N ILE A 189 23.62 -0.57 -8.42
CA ILE A 189 24.66 -1.06 -7.52
C ILE A 189 24.89 -2.52 -7.83
N THR A 190 26.14 -2.87 -8.18
CA THR A 190 26.54 -4.26 -8.38
C THR A 190 27.63 -4.62 -7.35
N LEU A 191 27.42 -5.74 -6.66
CA LEU A 191 28.35 -6.26 -5.67
C LEU A 191 28.49 -7.78 -5.80
N GLU A 192 29.51 -8.34 -5.18
CA GLU A 192 29.74 -9.78 -5.10
C GLU A 192 29.80 -10.17 -3.63
N ALA A 193 28.93 -11.10 -3.22
CA ALA A 193 28.87 -11.65 -1.88
C ALA A 193 28.47 -13.13 -1.94
N GLU A 194 29.01 -13.96 -1.06
CA GLU A 194 28.66 -15.37 -0.87
C GLU A 194 28.64 -16.20 -2.18
N GLY A 195 29.55 -15.92 -3.11
CA GLY A 195 29.60 -16.61 -4.40
C GLY A 195 28.51 -16.17 -5.39
N MET A 196 27.82 -15.11 -5.09
CA MET A 196 26.80 -14.49 -5.95
C MET A 196 27.25 -13.11 -6.43
N ARG A 197 26.81 -12.75 -7.63
CA ARG A 197 26.80 -11.36 -8.10
C ARG A 197 25.38 -10.82 -7.95
N ILE A 198 25.23 -9.73 -7.24
CA ILE A 198 23.96 -9.11 -6.94
C ILE A 198 23.94 -7.71 -7.56
N HIS A 199 22.94 -7.45 -8.39
CA HIS A 199 22.69 -6.13 -8.99
C HIS A 199 21.41 -5.56 -8.40
N VAL A 200 21.54 -4.58 -7.52
CA VAL A 200 20.42 -3.88 -6.89
C VAL A 200 19.92 -2.80 -7.84
N THR A 201 18.65 -2.85 -8.21
CA THR A 201 18.03 -1.91 -9.15
C THR A 201 17.14 -0.87 -8.46
N SER A 202 16.61 -1.17 -7.27
CA SER A 202 15.86 -0.19 -6.50
C SER A 202 15.91 -0.48 -5.00
N ILE A 203 15.83 0.61 -4.21
CA ILE A 203 15.71 0.58 -2.75
C ILE A 203 14.46 1.40 -2.39
N ALA A 204 13.63 0.89 -1.48
CA ALA A 204 12.47 1.55 -0.93
C ALA A 204 12.35 1.25 0.57
N ASP A 205 11.96 2.25 1.36
CA ASP A 205 11.79 2.12 2.81
C ASP A 205 13.02 1.51 3.53
N HIS A 206 14.23 1.83 3.05
CA HIS A 206 15.52 1.31 3.54
C HIS A 206 15.65 -0.22 3.40
N GLN A 207 15.03 -0.78 2.38
CA GLN A 207 15.15 -2.19 1.99
C GLN A 207 15.46 -2.30 0.50
N VAL A 208 16.12 -3.38 0.08
CA VAL A 208 16.26 -3.71 -1.33
C VAL A 208 14.88 -4.08 -1.88
N ASN A 209 14.33 -3.24 -2.74
CA ASN A 209 13.03 -3.51 -3.35
C ASN A 209 13.14 -4.46 -4.54
N ALA A 210 14.18 -4.29 -5.37
CA ALA A 210 14.44 -5.18 -6.49
C ALA A 210 15.94 -5.40 -6.71
N ALA A 211 16.31 -6.65 -6.88
CA ALA A 211 17.66 -7.06 -7.24
C ALA A 211 17.65 -8.22 -8.24
N GLN A 212 18.73 -8.34 -8.99
CA GLN A 212 18.99 -9.49 -9.85
C GLN A 212 20.23 -10.23 -9.34
N VAL A 213 20.15 -11.55 -9.22
CA VAL A 213 21.20 -12.39 -8.62
C VAL A 213 21.67 -13.43 -9.61
N TRP A 214 22.99 -13.56 -9.77
CA TRP A 214 23.66 -14.59 -10.56
C TRP A 214 24.62 -15.37 -9.70
N LEU A 215 24.75 -16.67 -9.96
CA LEU A 215 25.84 -17.47 -9.43
C LEU A 215 27.14 -17.09 -10.12
N LEU A 216 28.20 -16.89 -9.34
CA LEU A 216 29.55 -16.81 -9.85
C LEU A 216 30.07 -18.22 -10.17
N PRO A 217 30.85 -18.40 -11.27
CA PRO A 217 31.50 -19.67 -11.53
C PRO A 217 32.41 -20.03 -10.36
N LYS A 218 32.28 -21.24 -9.79
CA LYS A 218 33.27 -21.75 -8.81
C LYS A 218 34.62 -21.69 -9.46
N GLU A 219 35.57 -20.96 -8.87
CA GLU A 219 37.00 -21.05 -9.28
C GLU A 219 37.45 -22.50 -9.18
N ALA A 220 37.94 -23.05 -10.29
CA ALA A 220 38.54 -24.36 -10.24
C ALA A 220 39.74 -24.33 -9.27
N PRO A 221 39.93 -25.36 -8.42
CA PRO A 221 41.08 -25.39 -7.54
C PRO A 221 42.37 -25.33 -8.41
N PRO A 222 43.42 -24.63 -7.96
CA PRO A 222 44.66 -24.55 -8.68
C PRO A 222 45.16 -25.98 -8.93
N GLU A 223 45.42 -26.31 -10.21
CA GLU A 223 46.11 -27.56 -10.55
C GLU A 223 47.49 -27.53 -9.86
N ASP A 224 47.66 -28.42 -8.91
CA ASP A 224 48.98 -28.64 -8.31
C ASP A 224 49.95 -29.02 -9.44
N GLU A 225 50.83 -28.12 -9.82
CA GLU A 225 51.99 -28.43 -10.67
C GLU A 225 52.93 -29.34 -9.89
N GLU A 226 53.05 -30.62 -10.35
CA GLU A 226 54.13 -31.52 -9.96
C GLU A 226 55.49 -31.12 -10.58
#